data_75f097d8b64c79bc4f16d26c1dea68e4
#
_entry.id   75f097d8b64c79bc4f16d26c1dea68e4
#
_cell.length_a   1.000
_cell.length_b   1.000
_cell.length_c   1.000
_cell.angle_alpha   90.00
_cell.angle_beta   90.00
_cell.angle_gamma   90.00
#
_symmetry.space_group_name_H-M   'P 1'
#
loop_
_entity.id
_entity.type
_entity.pdbx_description
1 polymer ?
#
loop_
_entity_poly.entity_id
_entity_poly.type
_entity_poly.pdbx_seq_one_letter_code
_entity_poly.pdbx_strand_id
1 'polypeptide(L)'
;MKKFKVTNSYSAPDFDINRENFECETGNKQPFQQKNQQGKFREYAICPSCLNSIQIIGLAHGSKCEPYGKHTGKTIKGFPDFNYRKYQFCPYADHRKHPNDDERLNIIDNDVVDLYNLLRDQFDRVVYVVSTTLGIRGSDAFWKNALRQFLENEMYCFPWLTTSNLPYLFAYKGLHQQNLLGQKFKINSPLYNVLNTHPNVSFASSNDVNYGRLENKDHFLSLQMRFSQFKQCIDENDRLRQTMQVSIDDLKTNNVLYTQLITFDENFFERLIFKSSNSNKRQMKLLEIAKEMMPDIKPDNE
;
A
#
# COMPACT_ATOMS: atom_id res chain seq x y z
N MET A 1 3.38 -18.27 -2.87
CA MET A 1 2.96 -16.93 -3.36
C MET A 1 2.69 -16.99 -4.87
N LYS A 2 1.82 -16.11 -5.38
CA LYS A 2 1.37 -16.12 -6.78
C LYS A 2 1.88 -14.94 -7.63
N LYS A 3 2.73 -14.08 -7.06
CA LYS A 3 3.33 -12.93 -7.76
C LYS A 3 4.86 -12.92 -7.66
N PHE A 4 5.52 -12.27 -8.63
CA PHE A 4 6.98 -12.09 -8.66
C PHE A 4 7.36 -10.72 -9.24
N LYS A 5 8.59 -10.30 -8.95
CA LYS A 5 9.26 -9.15 -9.58
C LYS A 5 10.52 -9.62 -10.33
N VAL A 6 10.91 -8.84 -11.33
CA VAL A 6 12.19 -9.02 -12.06
C VAL A 6 13.23 -8.00 -11.67
N THR A 7 12.82 -6.92 -11.01
CA THR A 7 13.69 -5.84 -10.53
C THR A 7 13.68 -5.79 -9.01
N ASN A 8 14.84 -5.59 -8.41
CA ASN A 8 15.00 -5.45 -6.97
C ASN A 8 14.62 -4.03 -6.51
N SER A 9 13.35 -3.70 -6.64
CA SER A 9 12.82 -2.42 -6.19
C SER A 9 11.33 -2.54 -5.89
N TYR A 10 10.88 -1.89 -4.83
CA TYR A 10 9.46 -1.78 -4.52
C TYR A 10 8.71 -0.95 -5.58
N SER A 11 9.36 0.01 -6.21
CA SER A 11 8.76 0.82 -7.27
C SER A 11 8.57 0.09 -8.61
N ALA A 12 9.14 -1.12 -8.77
CA ALA A 12 8.95 -1.92 -9.97
C ALA A 12 7.60 -2.70 -9.96
N PRO A 13 7.02 -3.01 -11.12
CA PRO A 13 5.77 -3.75 -11.22
C PRO A 13 5.88 -5.20 -10.76
N ASP A 14 4.75 -5.76 -10.31
CA ASP A 14 4.57 -7.18 -10.00
C ASP A 14 3.91 -7.91 -11.17
N PHE A 15 4.25 -9.19 -11.33
CA PHE A 15 3.69 -10.06 -12.35
C PHE A 15 3.09 -11.32 -11.71
N ASP A 16 1.95 -11.80 -12.21
CA ASP A 16 1.39 -13.07 -11.80
C ASP A 16 2.31 -14.22 -12.27
N ILE A 17 2.54 -15.20 -11.37
CA ILE A 17 3.38 -16.36 -11.68
C ILE A 17 2.64 -17.30 -12.62
N ASN A 18 2.97 -17.21 -13.88
CA ASN A 18 2.61 -18.14 -14.93
C ASN A 18 3.76 -18.18 -15.96
N ARG A 19 3.72 -19.14 -16.87
CA ARG A 19 4.77 -19.33 -17.86
C ARG A 19 4.92 -18.11 -18.79
N GLU A 20 3.81 -17.61 -19.31
CA GLU A 20 3.79 -16.50 -20.27
C GLU A 20 4.45 -15.25 -19.68
N ASN A 21 4.02 -14.83 -18.50
CA ASN A 21 4.61 -13.67 -17.81
C ASN A 21 6.09 -13.90 -17.46
N PHE A 22 6.44 -15.12 -16.99
CA PHE A 22 7.83 -15.38 -16.63
C PHE A 22 8.74 -15.32 -17.86
N GLU A 23 8.36 -15.96 -18.97
CA GLU A 23 9.13 -15.94 -20.21
C GLU A 23 9.19 -14.54 -20.82
N CYS A 24 8.09 -13.79 -20.82
CA CYS A 24 8.04 -12.43 -21.34
C CYS A 24 8.97 -11.49 -20.57
N GLU A 25 8.91 -11.52 -19.25
CA GLU A 25 9.60 -10.54 -18.41
C GLU A 25 11.08 -10.90 -18.17
N THR A 26 11.43 -12.20 -18.20
CA THR A 26 12.81 -12.67 -17.93
C THR A 26 13.58 -13.06 -19.17
N GLY A 27 12.88 -13.37 -20.27
CA GLY A 27 13.43 -13.96 -21.49
C GLY A 27 14.11 -15.31 -21.24
N ASN A 28 13.80 -15.98 -20.12
CA ASN A 28 14.47 -17.20 -19.66
C ASN A 28 16.01 -17.07 -19.56
N LYS A 29 16.51 -15.84 -19.32
CA LYS A 29 17.93 -15.54 -19.22
C LYS A 29 18.43 -15.59 -17.77
N GLN A 30 19.74 -15.66 -17.59
CA GLN A 30 20.36 -15.45 -16.29
C GLN A 30 20.09 -14.01 -15.80
N PRO A 31 19.85 -13.81 -14.50
CA PRO A 31 19.94 -14.80 -13.41
C PRO A 31 18.64 -15.60 -13.19
N PHE A 32 17.55 -15.32 -13.90
CA PHE A 32 16.22 -15.87 -13.66
C PHE A 32 16.12 -17.37 -13.98
N GLN A 33 16.86 -17.86 -14.96
CA GLN A 33 16.93 -19.28 -15.25
C GLN A 33 18.38 -19.77 -15.12
N GLN A 34 18.62 -20.76 -14.25
CA GLN A 34 19.94 -21.30 -13.95
C GLN A 34 19.91 -22.83 -13.95
N LYS A 35 21.01 -23.45 -14.40
CA LYS A 35 21.18 -24.90 -14.27
C LYS A 35 21.68 -25.27 -12.88
N ASN A 36 21.05 -26.25 -12.25
CA ASN A 36 21.56 -26.85 -11.03
C ASN A 36 22.74 -27.78 -11.31
N GLN A 37 23.36 -28.37 -10.28
CA GLN A 37 24.48 -29.30 -10.37
C GLN A 37 24.15 -30.57 -11.22
N GLN A 38 22.86 -30.89 -11.35
CA GLN A 38 22.39 -32.03 -12.15
C GLN A 38 22.02 -31.65 -13.61
N GLY A 39 22.32 -30.40 -14.03
CA GLY A 39 22.00 -29.87 -15.34
C GLY A 39 20.54 -29.49 -15.57
N LYS A 40 19.66 -29.62 -14.56
CA LYS A 40 18.24 -29.24 -14.66
C LYS A 40 18.09 -27.75 -14.47
N PHE A 41 17.25 -27.13 -15.30
CA PHE A 41 16.89 -25.72 -15.13
C PHE A 41 16.06 -25.51 -13.88
N ARG A 42 16.32 -24.38 -13.21
CA ARG A 42 15.52 -23.83 -12.11
C ARG A 42 15.25 -22.37 -12.39
N GLU A 43 14.03 -21.98 -12.15
CA GLU A 43 13.55 -20.63 -12.35
C GLU A 43 13.59 -19.87 -11.01
N TYR A 44 14.11 -18.64 -11.07
CA TYR A 44 14.21 -17.74 -9.92
C TYR A 44 13.62 -16.38 -10.25
N ALA A 45 13.17 -15.67 -9.25
CA ALA A 45 12.67 -14.32 -9.35
C ALA A 45 12.80 -13.60 -7.99
N ILE A 46 12.16 -12.47 -7.84
CA ILE A 46 12.21 -11.64 -6.62
C ILE A 46 10.82 -11.65 -5.98
N CYS A 47 10.79 -11.79 -4.64
CA CYS A 47 9.58 -11.68 -3.85
C CYS A 47 9.06 -10.23 -3.85
N PRO A 48 7.79 -9.96 -4.17
CA PRO A 48 7.27 -8.60 -4.19
C PRO A 48 7.19 -7.94 -2.81
N SER A 49 7.16 -8.75 -1.73
CA SER A 49 6.98 -8.24 -0.37
C SER A 49 8.28 -7.98 0.39
N CYS A 50 9.33 -8.78 0.15
CA CYS A 50 10.59 -8.64 0.90
C CYS A 50 11.83 -8.50 0.02
N LEU A 51 11.65 -8.48 -1.28
CA LEU A 51 12.70 -8.36 -2.31
C LEU A 51 13.80 -9.44 -2.26
N ASN A 52 13.66 -10.46 -1.43
CA ASN A 52 14.54 -11.62 -1.45
C ASN A 52 14.26 -12.52 -2.67
N SER A 53 15.28 -13.27 -3.08
CA SER A 53 15.14 -14.24 -4.16
C SER A 53 14.16 -15.36 -3.80
N ILE A 54 13.34 -15.73 -4.78
CA ILE A 54 12.41 -16.84 -4.72
C ILE A 54 12.72 -17.84 -5.84
N GLN A 55 12.48 -19.11 -5.60
CA GLN A 55 12.42 -20.12 -6.66
C GLN A 55 10.98 -20.24 -7.15
N ILE A 56 10.79 -20.20 -8.47
CA ILE A 56 9.50 -20.48 -9.08
C ILE A 56 9.39 -21.98 -9.32
N ILE A 57 8.30 -22.56 -8.87
CA ILE A 57 8.02 -23.99 -8.96
C ILE A 57 6.76 -24.16 -9.81
N GLY A 58 6.73 -25.23 -10.64
CA GLY A 58 5.55 -25.59 -11.40
C GLY A 58 5.45 -24.98 -12.80
N LEU A 59 6.47 -24.22 -13.28
CA LEU A 59 6.44 -23.68 -14.65
C LEU A 59 6.72 -24.74 -15.74
N ALA A 60 7.26 -25.90 -15.40
CA ALA A 60 7.57 -26.95 -16.40
C ALA A 60 6.31 -27.50 -17.08
N HIS A 61 6.39 -27.79 -18.37
CA HIS A 61 5.30 -28.46 -19.09
C HIS A 61 4.95 -29.78 -18.42
N GLY A 62 3.65 -30.03 -18.21
CA GLY A 62 3.18 -31.24 -17.54
C GLY A 62 3.34 -31.22 -16.02
N SER A 63 3.66 -30.08 -15.43
CA SER A 63 3.64 -29.93 -13.97
C SER A 63 2.25 -30.27 -13.43
N LYS A 64 2.21 -31.06 -12.34
CA LYS A 64 0.95 -31.43 -11.66
C LYS A 64 0.49 -30.34 -10.67
N CYS A 65 1.31 -29.34 -10.39
CA CYS A 65 0.98 -28.25 -9.48
C CYS A 65 0.87 -26.92 -10.22
N GLU A 66 -0.02 -26.08 -9.77
CA GLU A 66 -0.06 -24.69 -10.22
C GLU A 66 1.25 -23.97 -9.87
N PRO A 67 1.76 -23.10 -10.77
CA PRO A 67 2.97 -22.34 -10.51
C PRO A 67 2.87 -21.48 -9.25
N TYR A 68 3.96 -21.48 -8.47
CA TYR A 68 4.08 -20.66 -7.27
C TYR A 68 5.54 -20.32 -6.95
N GLY A 69 5.76 -19.25 -6.20
CA GLY A 69 7.06 -18.85 -5.70
C GLY A 69 7.30 -19.32 -4.26
N LYS A 70 8.53 -19.77 -3.98
CA LYS A 70 9.00 -20.15 -2.64
C LYS A 70 10.32 -19.47 -2.34
N HIS A 71 10.47 -18.88 -1.14
CA HIS A 71 11.75 -18.29 -0.71
C HIS A 71 12.87 -19.34 -0.72
N THR A 72 14.05 -18.91 -1.16
CA THR A 72 15.24 -19.79 -1.22
C THR A 72 15.92 -19.93 0.14
N GLY A 73 15.72 -18.99 1.05
CA GLY A 73 16.38 -18.93 2.36
C GLY A 73 17.89 -18.64 2.28
N LYS A 74 18.39 -18.29 1.10
CA LYS A 74 19.82 -18.01 0.86
C LYS A 74 20.00 -17.13 -0.37
N THR A 75 21.18 -16.50 -0.47
CA THR A 75 21.59 -15.75 -1.66
C THR A 75 21.66 -16.66 -2.89
N ILE A 76 21.12 -16.21 -3.99
CA ILE A 76 21.18 -16.86 -5.32
C ILE A 76 22.08 -16.01 -6.21
N LYS A 77 22.99 -16.67 -6.93
CA LYS A 77 23.93 -15.99 -7.84
C LYS A 77 23.20 -15.08 -8.83
N GLY A 78 23.60 -13.81 -8.89
CA GLY A 78 23.02 -12.80 -9.78
C GLY A 78 21.75 -12.13 -9.24
N PHE A 79 21.34 -12.47 -8.02
CA PHE A 79 20.33 -11.75 -7.26
C PHE A 79 20.97 -11.03 -6.07
N PRO A 80 20.27 -10.05 -5.45
CA PRO A 80 20.71 -9.42 -4.22
C PRO A 80 20.98 -10.44 -3.12
N ASP A 81 21.81 -10.05 -2.17
CA ASP A 81 22.08 -10.86 -0.98
C ASP A 81 20.80 -11.08 -0.18
N PHE A 82 20.71 -12.28 0.41
CA PHE A 82 19.55 -12.66 1.21
C PHE A 82 19.46 -11.78 2.47
N ASN A 83 18.39 -10.98 2.54
CA ASN A 83 18.11 -10.11 3.67
C ASN A 83 17.17 -10.82 4.66
N TYR A 84 17.76 -11.42 5.71
CA TYR A 84 17.00 -12.13 6.75
C TYR A 84 16.01 -11.22 7.49
N ARG A 85 16.35 -9.95 7.69
CA ARG A 85 15.50 -8.99 8.38
C ARG A 85 14.21 -8.70 7.63
N LYS A 86 14.27 -8.48 6.31
CA LYS A 86 13.07 -8.35 5.47
C LYS A 86 12.30 -9.67 5.37
N TYR A 87 13.02 -10.80 5.30
CA TYR A 87 12.41 -12.12 5.24
C TYR A 87 11.53 -12.42 6.45
N GLN A 88 11.98 -12.13 7.65
CA GLN A 88 11.24 -12.45 8.88
C GLN A 88 9.88 -11.74 8.99
N PHE A 89 9.70 -10.59 8.32
CA PHE A 89 8.43 -9.86 8.24
C PHE A 89 7.64 -10.18 6.97
N CYS A 90 8.19 -10.99 6.07
CA CYS A 90 7.52 -11.32 4.82
C CYS A 90 6.25 -12.14 5.09
N PRO A 91 5.08 -11.76 4.50
CA PRO A 91 3.84 -12.51 4.67
C PRO A 91 3.92 -13.94 4.17
N TYR A 92 4.86 -14.23 3.27
CA TYR A 92 5.10 -15.54 2.67
C TYR A 92 6.22 -16.33 3.36
N ALA A 93 6.79 -15.84 4.47
CA ALA A 93 7.79 -16.58 5.23
C ALA A 93 7.14 -17.66 6.11
N ASP A 94 7.81 -18.80 6.29
CA ASP A 94 7.30 -19.92 7.09
C ASP A 94 7.10 -19.52 8.57
N HIS A 95 8.00 -18.69 9.11
CA HIS A 95 7.99 -18.20 10.50
C HIS A 95 7.99 -16.67 10.51
N ARG A 96 6.95 -16.07 9.94
CA ARG A 96 6.83 -14.61 9.86
C ARG A 96 6.62 -13.97 11.23
N LYS A 97 7.24 -12.83 11.44
CA LYS A 97 6.89 -11.92 12.53
C LYS A 97 5.77 -10.99 12.11
N HIS A 98 4.88 -10.69 13.04
CA HIS A 98 3.87 -9.65 12.88
C HIS A 98 4.43 -8.38 13.53
N PRO A 99 4.74 -7.32 12.77
CA PRO A 99 5.21 -6.08 13.36
C PRO A 99 4.11 -5.44 14.20
N ASN A 100 4.50 -4.86 15.32
CA ASN A 100 3.63 -3.97 16.07
C ASN A 100 3.42 -2.67 15.26
N ASP A 101 2.33 -1.95 15.53
CA ASP A 101 2.00 -0.70 14.83
C ASP A 101 3.11 0.37 14.91
N ASP A 102 3.94 0.30 15.95
CA ASP A 102 5.05 1.23 16.18
C ASP A 102 6.42 0.67 15.79
N GLU A 103 6.46 -0.55 15.23
CA GLU A 103 7.71 -1.15 14.79
C GLU A 103 8.22 -0.49 13.50
N ARG A 104 9.52 -0.17 13.47
CA ARG A 104 10.19 0.44 12.32
C ARG A 104 11.45 -0.32 11.96
N LEU A 105 11.80 -0.29 10.66
CA LEU A 105 13.12 -0.72 10.22
C LEU A 105 14.15 0.30 10.75
N ASN A 106 15.20 -0.16 11.43
CA ASN A 106 16.19 0.73 12.06
C ASN A 106 17.24 1.25 11.06
N ILE A 107 17.12 0.88 9.79
CA ILE A 107 18.08 1.23 8.73
C ILE A 107 17.25 1.72 7.54
N ILE A 108 17.58 2.90 7.08
CA ILE A 108 17.09 3.42 5.80
C ILE A 108 17.99 2.81 4.72
N ASP A 109 17.49 1.81 4.03
CA ASP A 109 18.16 1.22 2.86
C ASP A 109 17.58 1.79 1.56
N ASN A 110 18.14 1.40 0.42
CA ASN A 110 17.68 1.85 -0.89
C ASN A 110 16.18 1.57 -1.12
N ASP A 111 15.67 0.49 -0.57
CA ASP A 111 14.25 0.11 -0.74
C ASP A 111 13.31 1.04 0.05
N VAL A 112 13.73 1.48 1.24
CA VAL A 112 13.02 2.50 2.03
C VAL A 112 13.04 3.84 1.29
N VAL A 113 14.20 4.22 0.73
CA VAL A 113 14.34 5.43 -0.09
C VAL A 113 13.43 5.37 -1.32
N ASP A 114 13.35 4.23 -2.00
CA ASP A 114 12.48 4.03 -3.16
C ASP A 114 11.00 4.23 -2.81
N LEU A 115 10.52 3.65 -1.69
CA LEU A 115 9.13 3.83 -1.24
C LEU A 115 8.84 5.26 -0.80
N TYR A 116 9.79 5.91 -0.15
CA TYR A 116 9.70 7.32 0.23
C TYR A 116 9.57 8.21 -1.01
N ASN A 117 10.46 8.05 -1.98
CA ASN A 117 10.42 8.80 -3.24
C ASN A 117 9.15 8.48 -4.04
N LEU A 118 8.71 7.23 -4.07
CA LEU A 118 7.45 6.84 -4.69
C LEU A 118 6.26 7.59 -4.08
N LEU A 119 6.18 7.67 -2.74
CA LEU A 119 5.14 8.44 -2.08
C LEU A 119 5.19 9.91 -2.50
N ARG A 120 6.37 10.54 -2.47
CA ARG A 120 6.56 11.94 -2.85
C ARG A 120 6.11 12.21 -4.29
N ASP A 121 6.56 11.39 -5.22
CA ASP A 121 6.36 11.61 -6.66
C ASP A 121 4.97 11.17 -7.15
N GLN A 122 4.25 10.36 -6.35
CA GLN A 122 2.92 9.84 -6.66
C GLN A 122 1.87 10.22 -5.61
N PHE A 123 2.12 11.25 -4.82
CA PHE A 123 1.25 11.62 -3.69
C PHE A 123 -0.19 11.90 -4.12
N ASP A 124 -0.38 12.55 -5.26
CA ASP A 124 -1.71 12.79 -5.82
C ASP A 124 -2.47 11.50 -6.17
N ARG A 125 -1.75 10.46 -6.61
CA ARG A 125 -2.33 9.14 -6.89
C ARG A 125 -2.60 8.35 -5.62
N VAL A 126 -1.74 8.48 -4.61
CA VAL A 126 -1.99 7.94 -3.27
C VAL A 126 -3.28 8.54 -2.71
N VAL A 127 -3.41 9.86 -2.73
CA VAL A 127 -4.62 10.58 -2.31
C VAL A 127 -5.84 10.14 -3.13
N TYR A 128 -5.70 9.93 -4.42
CA TYR A 128 -6.80 9.46 -5.27
C TYR A 128 -7.32 8.08 -4.87
N VAL A 129 -6.42 7.12 -4.60
CA VAL A 129 -6.80 5.77 -4.13
C VAL A 129 -7.55 5.86 -2.81
N VAL A 130 -7.00 6.60 -1.84
CA VAL A 130 -7.61 6.80 -0.51
C VAL A 130 -8.98 7.47 -0.62
N SER A 131 -9.06 8.55 -1.40
CA SER A 131 -10.30 9.30 -1.62
C SER A 131 -11.39 8.42 -2.25
N THR A 132 -11.01 7.59 -3.21
CA THR A 132 -11.93 6.66 -3.88
C THR A 132 -12.41 5.57 -2.94
N THR A 133 -11.50 5.00 -2.14
CA THR A 133 -11.80 3.91 -1.20
C THR A 133 -12.73 4.38 -0.07
N LEU A 134 -12.49 5.58 0.47
CA LEU A 134 -13.25 6.11 1.60
C LEU A 134 -14.47 6.95 1.20
N GLY A 135 -14.56 7.35 -0.07
CA GLY A 135 -15.59 8.29 -0.52
C GLY A 135 -15.40 9.70 0.05
N ILE A 136 -14.17 10.08 0.41
CA ILE A 136 -13.84 11.38 1.01
C ILE A 136 -12.97 12.19 0.05
N ARG A 137 -13.26 13.47 -0.09
CA ARG A 137 -12.41 14.44 -0.77
C ARG A 137 -11.96 15.49 0.25
N GLY A 138 -10.76 15.31 0.76
CA GLY A 138 -10.14 16.22 1.73
C GLY A 138 -9.66 17.52 1.09
N SER A 139 -9.54 18.57 1.91
CA SER A 139 -8.86 19.82 1.54
C SER A 139 -7.33 19.61 1.46
N ASP A 140 -6.62 20.57 0.84
CA ASP A 140 -5.15 20.51 0.80
C ASP A 140 -4.54 20.47 2.20
N ALA A 141 -5.08 21.25 3.14
CA ALA A 141 -4.64 21.23 4.54
C ALA A 141 -4.88 19.86 5.22
N PHE A 142 -5.99 19.20 4.91
CA PHE A 142 -6.28 17.84 5.39
C PHE A 142 -5.23 16.84 4.93
N TRP A 143 -4.89 16.86 3.63
CA TRP A 143 -3.87 15.97 3.08
C TRP A 143 -2.46 16.33 3.53
N LYS A 144 -2.14 17.62 3.69
CA LYS A 144 -0.87 18.09 4.27
C LYS A 144 -0.69 17.57 5.71
N ASN A 145 -1.75 17.63 6.53
CA ASN A 145 -1.72 17.08 7.89
C ASN A 145 -1.59 15.55 7.89
N ALA A 146 -2.28 14.85 6.99
CA ALA A 146 -2.14 13.41 6.85
C ALA A 146 -0.71 13.01 6.48
N LEU A 147 -0.09 13.72 5.53
CA LEU A 147 1.30 13.48 5.14
C LEU A 147 2.25 13.75 6.31
N ARG A 148 2.04 14.83 7.06
CA ARG A 148 2.84 15.13 8.26
C ARG A 148 2.79 13.98 9.26
N GLN A 149 1.60 13.48 9.61
CA GLN A 149 1.44 12.37 10.54
C GLN A 149 2.12 11.09 10.03
N PHE A 150 2.01 10.79 8.74
CA PHE A 150 2.69 9.64 8.14
C PHE A 150 4.22 9.74 8.28
N LEU A 151 4.79 10.93 8.05
CA LEU A 151 6.22 11.20 8.15
C LEU A 151 6.71 11.21 9.60
N GLU A 152 5.99 11.88 10.52
CA GLU A 152 6.33 11.92 11.95
C GLU A 152 6.29 10.54 12.61
N ASN A 153 5.45 9.64 12.11
CA ASN A 153 5.41 8.25 12.52
C ASN A 153 6.39 7.35 11.75
N GLU A 154 7.24 7.91 10.88
CA GLU A 154 8.23 7.16 10.07
C GLU A 154 7.64 5.95 9.36
N MET A 155 6.40 6.07 8.85
CA MET A 155 5.69 4.94 8.26
C MET A 155 6.32 4.43 6.96
N TYR A 156 7.19 5.21 6.34
CA TYR A 156 8.03 4.76 5.21
C TYR A 156 9.04 3.68 5.63
N CYS A 157 9.34 3.57 6.93
CA CYS A 157 10.15 2.49 7.52
C CYS A 157 9.30 1.33 8.10
N PHE A 158 8.00 1.29 7.86
CA PHE A 158 7.16 0.21 8.40
C PHE A 158 7.47 -1.12 7.68
N PRO A 159 7.75 -2.22 8.41
CA PRO A 159 8.25 -3.47 7.81
C PRO A 159 7.34 -4.12 6.75
N TRP A 160 6.04 -3.80 6.80
CA TRP A 160 5.05 -4.33 5.86
C TRP A 160 4.65 -3.35 4.75
N LEU A 161 5.31 -2.18 4.67
CA LEU A 161 5.05 -1.24 3.60
C LEU A 161 5.58 -1.78 2.27
N THR A 162 4.75 -1.71 1.25
CA THR A 162 5.08 -2.09 -0.14
C THR A 162 4.41 -1.10 -1.10
N THR A 163 4.79 -1.14 -2.37
CA THR A 163 4.14 -0.31 -3.39
C THR A 163 2.62 -0.49 -3.41
N SER A 164 2.15 -1.72 -3.43
CA SER A 164 0.72 -2.03 -3.60
C SER A 164 -0.15 -1.56 -2.42
N ASN A 165 0.39 -1.59 -1.20
CA ASN A 165 -0.35 -1.19 0.00
C ASN A 165 -0.06 0.24 0.49
N LEU A 166 0.87 0.96 -0.14
CA LEU A 166 1.27 2.31 0.25
C LEU A 166 0.08 3.26 0.46
N PRO A 167 -0.94 3.37 -0.42
CA PRO A 167 -2.07 4.26 -0.17
C PRO A 167 -2.89 3.89 1.07
N TYR A 168 -3.03 2.61 1.35
CA TYR A 168 -3.81 2.11 2.48
C TYR A 168 -3.09 2.33 3.80
N LEU A 169 -1.77 2.07 3.85
CA LEU A 169 -0.95 2.35 5.03
C LEU A 169 -0.73 3.86 5.23
N PHE A 170 -0.73 4.64 4.15
CA PHE A 170 -0.82 6.10 4.26
C PHE A 170 -2.12 6.51 4.96
N ALA A 171 -3.28 5.95 4.59
CA ALA A 171 -4.54 6.23 5.28
C ALA A 171 -4.51 5.74 6.73
N TYR A 172 -3.97 4.55 6.98
CA TYR A 172 -3.94 3.91 8.31
C TYR A 172 -3.31 4.79 9.39
N LYS A 173 -2.18 5.43 9.12
CA LYS A 173 -1.50 6.31 10.09
C LYS A 173 -1.71 7.80 9.78
N GLY A 174 -1.70 8.22 8.53
CA GLY A 174 -1.80 9.62 8.15
C GLY A 174 -3.19 10.22 8.40
N LEU A 175 -4.25 9.43 8.25
CA LEU A 175 -5.62 9.88 8.52
C LEU A 175 -6.11 9.51 9.92
N HIS A 176 -5.31 8.82 10.72
CA HIS A 176 -5.69 8.45 12.08
C HIS A 176 -5.92 9.71 12.92
N GLN A 177 -7.08 9.79 13.58
CA GLN A 177 -7.51 10.93 14.42
C GLN A 177 -7.66 12.27 13.66
N GLN A 178 -7.79 12.26 12.34
CA GLN A 178 -8.08 13.46 11.58
C GLN A 178 -9.53 13.90 11.76
N ASN A 179 -9.72 15.24 11.94
CA ASN A 179 -11.04 15.85 12.02
C ASN A 179 -11.69 15.88 10.63
N LEU A 180 -12.95 15.48 10.56
CA LEU A 180 -13.70 15.37 9.32
C LEU A 180 -14.50 16.63 8.95
N LEU A 181 -14.63 17.60 9.85
CA LEU A 181 -15.37 18.82 9.57
C LEU A 181 -14.78 19.60 8.39
N GLY A 182 -15.64 20.10 7.53
CA GLY A 182 -15.25 20.83 6.34
C GLY A 182 -14.80 19.95 5.16
N GLN A 183 -14.62 18.66 5.37
CA GLN A 183 -14.27 17.75 4.27
C GLN A 183 -15.52 17.38 3.45
N LYS A 184 -15.30 16.98 2.20
CA LYS A 184 -16.38 16.61 1.27
C LYS A 184 -16.57 15.11 1.22
N PHE A 185 -17.80 14.66 1.25
CA PHE A 185 -18.18 13.25 1.21
C PHE A 185 -18.99 12.96 -0.05
N LYS A 186 -18.70 11.84 -0.67
CA LYS A 186 -19.42 11.39 -1.87
C LYS A 186 -20.88 11.08 -1.49
N ILE A 187 -21.82 11.78 -2.09
CA ILE A 187 -23.27 11.59 -1.88
C ILE A 187 -23.64 10.14 -2.18
N ASN A 188 -24.51 9.57 -1.33
CA ASN A 188 -24.92 8.16 -1.38
C ASN A 188 -23.80 7.14 -1.08
N SER A 189 -22.62 7.56 -0.64
CA SER A 189 -21.66 6.59 -0.08
C SER A 189 -22.14 6.09 1.29
N PRO A 190 -21.73 4.87 1.71
CA PRO A 190 -22.13 4.35 3.03
C PRO A 190 -21.82 5.32 4.18
N LEU A 191 -20.64 5.93 4.15
CA LEU A 191 -20.22 6.91 5.15
C LEU A 191 -21.07 8.18 5.12
N TYR A 192 -21.36 8.73 3.94
CA TYR A 192 -22.25 9.88 3.80
C TYR A 192 -23.62 9.58 4.40
N ASN A 193 -24.22 8.42 4.05
CA ASN A 193 -25.56 8.06 4.51
C ASN A 193 -25.64 7.97 6.02
N VAL A 194 -24.63 7.35 6.67
CA VAL A 194 -24.58 7.28 8.15
C VAL A 194 -24.43 8.68 8.76
N LEU A 195 -23.51 9.49 8.28
CA LEU A 195 -23.30 10.84 8.80
C LEU A 195 -24.53 11.73 8.60
N ASN A 196 -25.24 11.58 7.48
CA ASN A 196 -26.44 12.37 7.19
C ASN A 196 -27.63 12.06 8.13
N THR A 197 -27.60 10.92 8.81
CA THR A 197 -28.61 10.61 9.86
C THR A 197 -28.28 11.17 11.22
N HIS A 198 -27.05 11.65 11.43
CA HIS A 198 -26.64 12.20 12.72
C HIS A 198 -27.30 13.58 12.98
N PRO A 199 -27.91 13.81 14.16
CA PRO A 199 -28.72 15.01 14.42
C PRO A 199 -27.95 16.33 14.30
N ASN A 200 -26.65 16.32 14.64
CA ASN A 200 -25.78 17.50 14.65
C ASN A 200 -24.98 17.69 13.36
N VAL A 201 -25.22 16.85 12.35
CA VAL A 201 -24.54 16.90 11.03
C VAL A 201 -25.43 17.58 10.00
N SER A 202 -24.85 18.43 9.20
CA SER A 202 -25.43 18.90 7.94
C SER A 202 -24.43 18.77 6.81
N PHE A 203 -24.92 18.75 5.59
CA PHE A 203 -24.09 18.78 4.39
C PHE A 203 -24.45 20.00 3.54
N ALA A 204 -23.50 20.94 3.45
CA ALA A 204 -23.64 22.04 2.51
C ALA A 204 -23.36 21.61 1.09
N SER A 205 -23.95 22.31 0.13
CA SER A 205 -23.66 22.13 -1.29
C SER A 205 -22.18 22.35 -1.57
N SER A 206 -21.64 21.58 -2.47
CA SER A 206 -20.27 21.76 -2.97
C SER A 206 -20.30 22.10 -4.47
N ASN A 207 -19.20 22.64 -5.00
CA ASN A 207 -19.05 22.91 -6.43
C ASN A 207 -19.16 21.65 -7.30
N ASP A 208 -18.99 20.46 -6.70
CA ASP A 208 -19.19 19.17 -7.33
C ASP A 208 -20.49 18.57 -6.80
N VAL A 209 -21.47 18.43 -7.67
CA VAL A 209 -22.83 17.92 -7.35
C VAL A 209 -22.83 16.50 -6.74
N ASN A 210 -21.74 15.76 -6.92
CA ASN A 210 -21.60 14.42 -6.36
C ASN A 210 -21.09 14.40 -4.91
N TYR A 211 -20.79 15.56 -4.33
CA TYR A 211 -20.20 15.67 -2.99
C TYR A 211 -20.94 16.69 -2.14
N GLY A 212 -21.18 16.35 -0.87
CA GLY A 212 -21.63 17.29 0.17
C GLY A 212 -20.49 17.63 1.12
N ARG A 213 -20.37 18.89 1.56
CA ARG A 213 -19.40 19.32 2.53
C ARG A 213 -19.98 19.16 3.94
N LEU A 214 -19.26 18.41 4.80
CA LEU A 214 -19.65 18.17 6.19
C LEU A 214 -19.57 19.45 7.04
N GLU A 215 -20.65 19.82 7.68
CA GLU A 215 -20.75 21.00 8.56
C GLU A 215 -21.46 20.66 9.86
N ASN A 216 -21.20 21.46 10.90
CA ASN A 216 -22.00 21.46 12.12
C ASN A 216 -23.38 22.06 11.82
N LYS A 217 -24.41 21.48 12.39
CA LYS A 217 -25.76 22.03 12.31
C LYS A 217 -25.98 23.11 13.35
N ASP A 218 -26.09 22.76 14.62
CA ASP A 218 -26.41 23.68 15.69
C ASP A 218 -25.45 23.63 16.88
N HIS A 219 -24.62 22.61 16.97
CA HIS A 219 -23.71 22.36 18.08
C HIS A 219 -22.33 21.93 17.60
N PHE A 220 -21.33 22.23 18.44
CA PHE A 220 -19.97 21.79 18.19
C PHE A 220 -19.92 20.26 18.02
N LEU A 221 -19.49 19.79 16.85
CA LEU A 221 -19.33 18.40 16.47
C LEU A 221 -17.82 18.08 16.39
N SER A 222 -17.40 16.98 16.96
CA SER A 222 -16.01 16.50 16.87
C SER A 222 -15.98 15.08 16.34
N LEU A 223 -15.98 14.97 15.02
CA LEU A 223 -15.89 13.69 14.33
C LEU A 223 -14.46 13.40 13.94
N GLN A 224 -13.97 12.26 14.37
CA GLN A 224 -12.64 11.78 14.02
C GLN A 224 -12.71 10.46 13.27
N MET A 225 -11.79 10.30 12.31
CA MET A 225 -11.54 9.04 11.64
C MET A 225 -10.48 8.26 12.42
N ARG A 226 -10.76 7.00 12.71
CA ARG A 226 -9.82 6.09 13.36
C ARG A 226 -9.62 4.84 12.51
N PHE A 227 -8.36 4.45 12.37
CA PHE A 227 -7.99 3.20 11.72
C PHE A 227 -7.46 2.22 12.75
N SER A 228 -7.78 0.95 12.57
CA SER A 228 -7.40 -0.13 13.46
C SER A 228 -7.40 -1.48 12.74
N GLN A 229 -6.96 -2.52 13.43
CA GLN A 229 -7.05 -3.90 12.98
C GLN A 229 -6.44 -4.12 11.57
N PHE A 230 -5.29 -3.52 11.30
CA PHE A 230 -4.54 -3.88 10.12
C PHE A 230 -4.15 -5.36 10.21
N LYS A 231 -4.60 -6.15 9.24
CA LYS A 231 -4.35 -7.59 9.17
C LYS A 231 -3.85 -7.96 7.79
N GLN A 232 -2.94 -8.93 7.76
CA GLN A 232 -2.57 -9.56 6.51
C GLN A 232 -2.52 -11.08 6.68
N CYS A 233 -3.05 -11.78 5.70
CA CYS A 233 -3.06 -13.24 5.64
C CYS A 233 -2.84 -13.71 4.21
N ILE A 234 -2.46 -14.95 4.07
CA ILE A 234 -2.42 -15.63 2.78
C ILE A 234 -3.73 -16.40 2.66
N ASP A 235 -4.47 -16.18 1.57
CA ASP A 235 -5.72 -16.89 1.31
C ASP A 235 -5.46 -18.30 0.74
N GLU A 236 -6.52 -19.06 0.53
CA GLU A 236 -6.51 -20.42 -0.01
C GLU A 236 -5.90 -20.53 -1.42
N ASN A 237 -5.82 -19.41 -2.13
CA ASN A 237 -5.23 -19.32 -3.46
C ASN A 237 -3.77 -18.80 -3.42
N ASP A 238 -3.09 -18.87 -2.28
CA ASP A 238 -1.74 -18.33 -2.07
C ASP A 238 -1.57 -16.84 -2.38
N ARG A 239 -2.66 -16.05 -2.28
CA ARG A 239 -2.64 -14.60 -2.49
C ARG A 239 -2.60 -13.87 -1.16
N LEU A 240 -1.84 -12.78 -1.13
CA LEU A 240 -1.83 -11.88 0.01
C LEU A 240 -3.17 -11.16 0.10
N ARG A 241 -3.81 -11.22 1.25
CA ARG A 241 -5.01 -10.46 1.60
C ARG A 241 -4.69 -9.51 2.73
N GLN A 242 -4.92 -8.23 2.51
CA GLN A 242 -4.72 -7.19 3.51
C GLN A 242 -6.03 -6.46 3.77
N THR A 243 -6.28 -6.20 5.03
CA THR A 243 -7.49 -5.50 5.48
C THR A 243 -7.17 -4.55 6.62
N MET A 244 -7.96 -3.51 6.74
CA MET A 244 -7.98 -2.62 7.90
C MET A 244 -9.42 -2.22 8.22
N GLN A 245 -9.66 -1.85 9.46
CA GLN A 245 -10.94 -1.29 9.87
C GLN A 245 -10.83 0.23 9.96
N VAL A 246 -11.80 0.94 9.37
CA VAL A 246 -12.00 2.37 9.60
C VAL A 246 -13.25 2.55 10.45
N SER A 247 -13.17 3.43 11.44
CA SER A 247 -14.33 3.91 12.21
C SER A 247 -14.39 5.43 12.21
N ILE A 248 -15.60 5.96 12.38
CA ILE A 248 -15.85 7.37 12.65
C ILE A 248 -16.41 7.47 14.06
N ASP A 249 -15.73 8.20 14.88
CA ASP A 249 -16.07 8.39 16.29
C ASP A 249 -16.57 9.81 16.53
N ASP A 250 -17.65 9.97 17.25
CA ASP A 250 -18.02 11.24 17.86
C ASP A 250 -17.35 11.37 19.23
N LEU A 251 -16.35 12.21 19.33
CA LEU A 251 -15.56 12.39 20.54
C LEU A 251 -16.35 13.03 21.70
N LYS A 252 -17.47 13.69 21.43
CA LYS A 252 -18.31 14.25 22.48
C LYS A 252 -19.09 13.19 23.23
N THR A 253 -19.64 12.25 22.48
CA THR A 253 -20.49 11.20 23.03
C THR A 253 -19.73 9.90 23.28
N ASN A 254 -18.48 9.80 22.83
CA ASN A 254 -17.67 8.59 22.78
C ASN A 254 -18.35 7.44 22.01
N ASN A 255 -19.21 7.78 21.06
CA ASN A 255 -19.91 6.79 20.25
C ASN A 255 -19.19 6.56 18.93
N VAL A 256 -19.12 5.29 18.53
CA VAL A 256 -18.72 4.90 17.18
C VAL A 256 -19.95 5.01 16.28
N LEU A 257 -19.91 5.95 15.33
CA LEU A 257 -21.02 6.21 14.41
C LEU A 257 -20.98 5.30 13.18
N TYR A 258 -19.79 4.90 12.79
CA TYR A 258 -19.58 4.12 11.58
C TYR A 258 -18.39 3.20 11.73
N THR A 259 -18.49 2.02 11.13
CA THR A 259 -17.39 1.06 11.04
C THR A 259 -17.44 0.36 9.69
N GLN A 260 -16.31 0.28 9.01
CA GLN A 260 -16.17 -0.44 7.73
C GLN A 260 -14.86 -1.22 7.70
N LEU A 261 -14.93 -2.47 7.24
CA LEU A 261 -13.75 -3.22 6.85
C LEU A 261 -13.33 -2.83 5.43
N ILE A 262 -12.09 -2.41 5.27
CA ILE A 262 -11.49 -2.09 3.98
C ILE A 262 -10.60 -3.26 3.59
N THR A 263 -10.87 -3.86 2.44
CA THR A 263 -9.98 -4.82 1.79
C THR A 263 -9.13 -4.08 0.76
N PHE A 264 -7.82 -4.32 0.78
CA PHE A 264 -6.89 -3.66 -0.12
C PHE A 264 -7.01 -4.26 -1.54
N ASP A 265 -7.15 -3.39 -2.54
CA ASP A 265 -6.96 -3.78 -3.95
C ASP A 265 -5.47 -3.61 -4.28
N GLU A 266 -4.73 -4.71 -4.25
CA GLU A 266 -3.28 -4.74 -4.48
C GLU A 266 -2.87 -4.18 -5.85
N ASN A 267 -3.77 -4.23 -6.84
CA ASN A 267 -3.47 -3.79 -8.19
C ASN A 267 -3.93 -2.34 -8.47
N PHE A 268 -4.73 -1.72 -7.61
CA PHE A 268 -5.31 -0.42 -7.91
C PHE A 268 -4.25 0.65 -8.08
N PHE A 269 -3.37 0.79 -7.11
CA PHE A 269 -2.31 1.79 -7.13
C PHE A 269 -1.28 1.48 -8.24
N GLU A 270 -0.88 0.23 -8.37
CA GLU A 270 0.06 -0.19 -9.41
C GLU A 270 -0.47 0.07 -10.82
N ARG A 271 -1.75 -0.18 -11.09
CA ARG A 271 -2.37 0.19 -12.37
C ARG A 271 -2.27 1.69 -12.65
N LEU A 272 -2.41 2.53 -11.64
CA LEU A 272 -2.32 3.98 -11.81
C LEU A 272 -0.90 4.44 -12.12
N ILE A 273 0.11 3.86 -11.47
CA ILE A 273 1.50 4.32 -11.63
C ILE A 273 2.21 3.69 -12.83
N PHE A 274 1.89 2.45 -13.20
CA PHE A 274 2.62 1.72 -14.26
C PHE A 274 1.83 1.56 -15.57
N LYS A 275 0.50 1.50 -15.53
CA LYS A 275 -0.31 1.16 -16.71
C LYS A 275 -1.15 2.32 -17.25
N SER A 276 -1.28 3.41 -16.50
CA SER A 276 -2.07 4.56 -16.94
C SER A 276 -1.29 5.43 -17.92
N SER A 277 -1.71 5.45 -19.17
CA SER A 277 -1.26 6.42 -20.18
C SER A 277 -1.77 7.86 -19.93
N ASN A 278 -2.71 8.02 -18.98
CA ASN A 278 -3.32 9.32 -18.66
C ASN A 278 -2.43 10.12 -17.69
N SER A 279 -1.32 10.65 -18.22
CA SER A 279 -0.49 11.65 -17.53
C SER A 279 -1.24 12.97 -17.26
N ASN A 280 -2.40 13.20 -17.88
CA ASN A 280 -3.03 14.51 -18.01
C ASN A 280 -3.93 14.94 -16.85
N LYS A 281 -4.08 14.17 -15.78
CA LYS A 281 -4.92 14.52 -14.63
C LYS A 281 -4.15 14.48 -13.29
N ARG A 282 -2.91 14.97 -13.31
CA ARG A 282 -2.12 15.07 -12.08
C ARG A 282 -2.62 16.26 -11.24
N GLN A 283 -2.73 16.08 -9.95
CA GLN A 283 -3.06 17.15 -9.00
C GLN A 283 -1.78 17.84 -8.53
N MET A 284 -1.32 18.83 -9.32
CA MET A 284 -0.02 19.49 -9.11
C MET A 284 0.14 20.04 -7.71
N LYS A 285 -0.92 20.57 -7.11
CA LYS A 285 -0.88 21.12 -5.75
C LYS A 285 -0.54 20.07 -4.68
N LEU A 286 -1.04 18.84 -4.82
CA LEU A 286 -0.66 17.74 -3.91
C LEU A 286 0.81 17.34 -4.10
N LEU A 287 1.31 17.36 -5.33
CA LEU A 287 2.72 17.08 -5.61
C LEU A 287 3.65 18.18 -5.06
N GLU A 288 3.23 19.43 -5.12
CA GLU A 288 3.96 20.56 -4.51
C GLU A 288 4.02 20.40 -2.99
N ILE A 289 2.90 20.05 -2.34
CA ILE A 289 2.86 19.75 -0.91
C ILE A 289 3.82 18.61 -0.55
N ALA A 290 3.82 17.53 -1.32
CA ALA A 290 4.71 16.42 -1.06
C ALA A 290 6.18 16.81 -1.23
N LYS A 291 6.54 17.55 -2.27
CA LYS A 291 7.91 18.02 -2.50
C LYS A 291 8.38 18.98 -1.40
N GLU A 292 7.49 19.86 -0.91
CA GLU A 292 7.80 20.77 0.21
C GLU A 292 8.08 20.02 1.51
N MET A 293 7.32 18.95 1.78
CA MET A 293 7.37 18.23 3.06
C MET A 293 8.34 17.05 3.07
N MET A 294 8.74 16.57 1.93
CA MET A 294 9.56 15.37 1.76
C MET A 294 10.89 15.70 1.04
N PRO A 295 11.88 16.22 1.78
CA PRO A 295 13.23 16.44 1.22
C PRO A 295 13.87 15.11 0.81
N ASP A 296 14.92 15.19 0.00
CA ASP A 296 15.67 14.00 -0.37
C ASP A 296 16.28 13.34 0.87
N ILE A 297 16.12 12.03 0.97
CA ILE A 297 16.76 11.19 1.97
C ILE A 297 17.78 10.26 1.31
N LYS A 298 18.79 9.85 2.04
CA LYS A 298 19.84 8.94 1.58
C LYS A 298 19.84 7.66 2.41
N PRO A 299 20.30 6.55 1.86
CA PRO A 299 20.55 5.34 2.63
C PRO A 299 21.61 5.60 3.73
N ASP A 300 21.46 4.92 4.86
CA ASP A 300 22.37 5.10 6.03
C ASP A 300 23.83 4.67 5.78
N ASN A 301 24.12 3.97 4.67
CA ASN A 301 25.43 3.41 4.35
C ASN A 301 26.13 4.13 3.18
N GLU A 302 25.68 5.33 2.80
CA GLU A 302 26.36 6.16 1.79
C GLU A 302 27.07 7.38 2.37
#